data_4816c50d9fcb6b68547888be23588517
#
_entry.id   4816c50d9fcb6b68547888be23588517
#
_cell.length_a   1.000
_cell.length_b   1.000
_cell.length_c   1.000
_cell.angle_alpha   90.00
_cell.angle_beta   90.00
_cell.angle_gamma   90.00
#
_symmetry.space_group_name_H-M   'P 1'
#
loop_
_entity.id
_entity.type
_entity.pdbx_description
1 polymer ?
#
loop_
_entity_poly.entity_id
_entity_poly.type
_entity_poly.pdbx_seq_one_letter_code
_entity_poly.pdbx_strand_id
1 'polypeptide(L)'
;MTPFELAFADLPQNWRDWIMENLALGCRPQDMVDGMAGSGQYSPAAARALIDQALAARDGPGPGPGPAPLAMPFIDTRSNRIALPDREVEVLFVLKKPQVILLGNVLSAEECDAIIAHCGARYARSTVAAEADGASVVHEGRTSEMAFIQRGEAEVAERIDRRLAALAHWNIECSEPFQLQKYDPTQEYRPHYDWLDPASAGHRAHLARGGQRLATFVLYLCDVAQGGGTVFPNLGLEVFPKKGNALWFLNTDQHHAPDPQTLHGGAPVVSGTKIIANKWLRQERYG
;
A
#
# COMPACT_ATOMS: atom_id res chain seq x y z
N MET A 1 10.85 23.38 44.72
CA MET A 1 9.88 22.79 43.77
C MET A 1 10.67 21.86 42.88
N THR A 2 10.51 20.56 43.05
CA THR A 2 11.09 19.56 42.18
C THR A 2 10.51 19.73 40.75
N PRO A 3 11.35 19.74 39.70
CA PRO A 3 10.85 19.81 38.35
C PRO A 3 9.96 18.57 38.11
N PHE A 4 8.75 18.82 37.64
CA PHE A 4 7.86 17.73 37.20
C PHE A 4 8.61 17.00 36.07
N GLU A 5 9.09 15.79 36.32
CA GLU A 5 9.67 14.94 35.30
C GLU A 5 8.52 14.49 34.37
N LEU A 6 8.46 15.10 33.21
CA LEU A 6 7.50 14.70 32.18
C LEU A 6 7.83 13.27 31.72
N ALA A 7 6.86 12.36 31.82
CA ALA A 7 7.06 10.99 31.35
C ALA A 7 6.85 10.91 29.83
N PHE A 8 7.59 10.03 29.15
CA PHE A 8 7.42 9.77 27.72
C PHE A 8 5.96 9.39 27.36
N ALA A 9 5.27 8.65 28.23
CA ALA A 9 3.88 8.29 28.05
C ALA A 9 2.91 9.47 28.06
N ASP A 10 3.26 10.58 28.71
CA ASP A 10 2.45 11.78 28.86
C ASP A 10 2.67 12.80 27.72
N LEU A 11 3.63 12.53 26.82
CA LEU A 11 3.85 13.37 25.64
C LEU A 11 2.62 13.39 24.73
N PRO A 12 2.36 14.50 24.03
CA PRO A 12 1.44 14.54 22.90
C PRO A 12 1.75 13.43 21.88
N GLN A 13 0.72 12.83 21.27
CA GLN A 13 0.86 11.69 20.38
C GLN A 13 1.85 11.95 19.23
N ASN A 14 1.80 13.14 18.63
CA ASN A 14 2.72 13.55 17.56
C ASN A 14 4.20 13.50 17.97
N TRP A 15 4.53 13.87 19.21
CA TRP A 15 5.90 13.77 19.71
C TRP A 15 6.33 12.34 20.01
N ARG A 16 5.43 11.52 20.57
CA ARG A 16 5.70 10.10 20.77
C ARG A 16 5.98 9.40 19.44
N ASP A 17 5.13 9.63 18.46
CA ASP A 17 5.27 9.05 17.11
C ASP A 17 6.58 9.51 16.47
N TRP A 18 6.89 10.80 16.52
CA TRP A 18 8.13 11.37 15.98
C TRP A 18 9.38 10.74 16.62
N ILE A 19 9.41 10.58 17.96
CA ILE A 19 10.54 9.96 18.66
C ILE A 19 10.69 8.50 18.22
N MET A 20 9.61 7.72 18.28
CA MET A 20 9.66 6.28 17.93
C MET A 20 10.05 6.05 16.49
N GLU A 21 9.57 6.89 15.57
CA GLU A 21 9.93 6.83 14.16
C GLU A 21 11.41 7.11 13.91
N ASN A 22 11.94 8.16 14.50
CA ASN A 22 13.35 8.51 14.33
C ASN A 22 14.27 7.45 14.95
N LEU A 23 13.88 6.85 16.08
CA LEU A 23 14.59 5.71 16.66
C LEU A 23 14.56 4.50 15.73
N ALA A 24 13.43 4.22 15.09
CA ALA A 24 13.29 3.12 14.13
C ALA A 24 14.13 3.35 12.85
N LEU A 25 14.27 4.61 12.42
CA LEU A 25 15.12 5.00 11.31
C LEU A 25 16.62 4.98 11.65
N GLY A 26 16.98 4.78 12.93
CA GLY A 26 18.37 4.77 13.39
C GLY A 26 18.97 6.18 13.54
N CYS A 27 18.15 7.22 13.70
CA CYS A 27 18.63 8.56 13.99
C CYS A 27 19.41 8.58 15.32
N ARG A 28 20.50 9.37 15.36
CA ARG A 28 21.29 9.48 16.59
C ARG A 28 20.46 10.17 17.68
N PRO A 29 20.45 9.64 18.91
CA PRO A 29 19.68 10.25 20.01
C PRO A 29 20.01 11.73 20.24
N GLN A 30 21.26 12.17 19.99
CA GLN A 30 21.65 13.57 20.15
C GLN A 30 20.93 14.47 19.11
N ASP A 31 20.82 14.05 17.85
CA ASP A 31 20.15 14.82 16.81
C ASP A 31 18.65 14.99 17.13
N MET A 32 18.05 13.99 17.77
CA MET A 32 16.66 14.02 18.22
C MET A 32 16.48 15.00 19.41
N VAL A 33 17.43 15.00 20.36
CA VAL A 33 17.45 15.99 21.47
C VAL A 33 17.52 17.39 20.91
N ASP A 34 18.42 17.64 19.96
CA ASP A 34 18.62 18.95 19.37
C ASP A 34 17.36 19.40 18.59
N GLY A 35 16.71 18.47 17.87
CA GLY A 35 15.45 18.73 17.19
C GLY A 35 14.29 19.08 18.14
N MET A 36 14.14 18.33 19.24
CA MET A 36 13.12 18.63 20.26
C MET A 36 13.37 19.98 20.96
N ALA A 37 14.61 20.24 21.35
CA ALA A 37 14.99 21.51 21.98
C ALA A 37 14.83 22.68 21.02
N GLY A 38 15.18 22.50 19.74
CA GLY A 38 15.01 23.50 18.68
C GLY A 38 13.56 23.90 18.42
N SER A 39 12.58 23.04 18.79
CA SER A 39 11.15 23.39 18.72
C SER A 39 10.73 24.49 19.72
N GLY A 40 11.55 24.76 20.74
CA GLY A 40 11.24 25.67 21.82
C GLY A 40 10.24 25.16 22.86
N GLN A 41 9.70 23.94 22.68
CA GLN A 41 8.72 23.35 23.60
C GLN A 41 9.36 22.60 24.76
N TYR A 42 10.59 22.12 24.59
CA TYR A 42 11.31 21.31 25.56
C TYR A 42 12.71 21.90 25.80
N SER A 43 13.16 21.91 27.06
CA SER A 43 14.56 22.17 27.32
C SER A 43 15.45 21.01 26.84
N PRO A 44 16.74 21.24 26.54
CA PRO A 44 17.64 20.15 26.14
C PRO A 44 17.68 18.99 27.16
N ALA A 45 17.60 19.31 28.46
CA ALA A 45 17.59 18.32 29.53
C ALA A 45 16.29 17.49 29.53
N ALA A 46 15.13 18.13 29.34
CA ALA A 46 13.85 17.43 29.24
C ALA A 46 13.79 16.57 27.98
N ALA A 47 14.23 17.09 26.85
CA ALA A 47 14.32 16.34 25.59
C ALA A 47 15.21 15.10 25.75
N ARG A 48 16.37 15.22 26.39
CA ARG A 48 17.27 14.09 26.67
C ARG A 48 16.56 13.03 27.52
N ALA A 49 15.95 13.43 28.64
CA ALA A 49 15.28 12.51 29.54
C ALA A 49 14.14 11.73 28.84
N LEU A 50 13.38 12.42 27.99
CA LEU A 50 12.28 11.80 27.22
C LEU A 50 12.80 10.79 26.18
N ILE A 51 13.88 11.11 25.48
CA ILE A 51 14.50 10.20 24.51
C ILE A 51 15.13 9.00 25.21
N ASP A 52 15.79 9.19 26.37
CA ASP A 52 16.34 8.07 27.16
C ASP A 52 15.23 7.16 27.68
N GLN A 53 14.07 7.70 28.10
CA GLN A 53 12.89 6.93 28.46
C GLN A 53 12.34 6.15 27.26
N ALA A 54 12.28 6.74 26.08
CA ALA A 54 11.83 6.06 24.86
C ALA A 54 12.78 4.92 24.46
N LEU A 55 14.09 5.11 24.60
CA LEU A 55 15.09 4.07 24.38
C LEU A 55 14.91 2.95 25.39
N ALA A 56 14.76 3.26 26.68
CA ALA A 56 14.51 2.26 27.72
C ALA A 56 13.20 1.50 27.51
N ALA A 57 12.14 2.18 27.05
CA ALA A 57 10.86 1.55 26.72
C ALA A 57 10.96 0.63 25.49
N ARG A 58 11.79 1.00 24.50
CA ARG A 58 12.07 0.17 23.31
C ARG A 58 12.84 -1.09 23.68
N ASP A 59 13.83 -0.97 24.57
CA ASP A 59 14.77 -2.04 24.95
C ASP A 59 14.32 -2.79 26.22
N GLY A 60 13.27 -2.31 26.91
CA GLY A 60 12.71 -2.93 28.11
C GLY A 60 11.67 -4.03 27.79
N PRO A 61 11.26 -4.85 28.79
CA PRO A 61 10.16 -5.79 28.61
C PRO A 61 8.87 -4.96 28.40
N GLY A 62 8.42 -4.90 27.16
CA GLY A 62 7.14 -4.28 26.78
C GLY A 62 5.95 -4.92 27.51
N PRO A 63 4.72 -4.34 27.44
CA PRO A 63 3.51 -5.00 27.89
C PRO A 63 3.50 -6.41 27.30
N GLY A 64 3.25 -7.43 28.13
CA GLY A 64 3.38 -8.84 27.80
C GLY A 64 2.87 -9.19 26.41
N PRO A 65 3.46 -10.16 25.72
CA PRO A 65 3.27 -10.37 24.30
C PRO A 65 1.78 -10.57 24.00
N GLY A 66 1.21 -9.57 23.36
CA GLY A 66 0.00 -9.79 22.57
C GLY A 66 0.30 -10.90 21.54
N PRO A 67 -0.69 -11.46 20.85
CA PRO A 67 -0.46 -12.44 19.81
C PRO A 67 0.63 -11.92 18.88
N ALA A 68 1.63 -12.76 18.58
CA ALA A 68 2.75 -12.38 17.73
C ALA A 68 2.22 -11.84 16.40
N PRO A 69 2.82 -10.75 15.88
CA PRO A 69 2.44 -10.24 14.55
C PRO A 69 2.57 -11.35 13.51
N LEU A 70 1.57 -11.45 12.64
CA LEU A 70 1.60 -12.36 11.51
C LEU A 70 2.56 -11.84 10.43
N ALA A 71 3.04 -12.73 9.58
CA ALA A 71 3.87 -12.32 8.45
C ALA A 71 3.07 -11.35 7.54
N MET A 72 3.68 -10.22 7.20
CA MET A 72 3.08 -9.19 6.35
C MET A 72 4.02 -8.83 5.21
N PRO A 73 3.49 -8.56 4.01
CA PRO A 73 4.28 -7.90 2.98
C PRO A 73 4.66 -6.48 3.47
N PHE A 74 5.86 -6.03 3.15
CA PHE A 74 6.31 -4.70 3.53
C PHE A 74 7.26 -4.13 2.47
N ILE A 75 7.32 -2.81 2.37
CA ILE A 75 8.31 -2.10 1.56
C ILE A 75 9.26 -1.37 2.50
N ASP A 76 10.56 -1.61 2.35
CA ASP A 76 11.59 -0.93 3.14
C ASP A 76 11.77 0.51 2.66
N THR A 77 11.19 1.45 3.40
CA THR A 77 11.24 2.88 3.09
C THR A 77 12.29 3.66 3.88
N ARG A 78 13.28 2.96 4.49
CA ARG A 78 14.40 3.62 5.17
C ARG A 78 15.30 4.39 4.21
N SER A 79 15.27 4.04 2.92
CA SER A 79 15.91 4.78 1.84
C SER A 79 14.88 5.30 0.86
N ASN A 80 15.15 6.47 0.27
CA ASN A 80 14.33 7.01 -0.82
C ASN A 80 14.50 6.26 -2.15
N ARG A 81 15.47 5.34 -2.22
CA ARG A 81 15.77 4.47 -3.37
C ARG A 81 15.95 3.04 -2.91
N ILE A 82 15.31 2.13 -3.63
CA ILE A 82 15.34 0.70 -3.36
C ILE A 82 15.98 0.01 -4.56
N ALA A 83 17.20 -0.52 -4.35
CA ALA A 83 17.90 -1.27 -5.39
C ALA A 83 17.32 -2.70 -5.47
N LEU A 84 16.77 -3.06 -6.61
CA LEU A 84 16.32 -4.40 -6.95
C LEU A 84 17.29 -5.03 -7.98
N PRO A 85 17.25 -6.33 -8.20
CA PRO A 85 18.18 -6.99 -9.14
C PRO A 85 18.13 -6.44 -10.57
N ASP A 86 17.00 -5.93 -11.01
CA ASP A 86 16.77 -5.47 -12.39
C ASP A 86 16.41 -3.98 -12.49
N ARG A 87 16.22 -3.28 -11.36
CA ARG A 87 15.78 -1.88 -11.36
C ARG A 87 16.03 -1.18 -10.03
N GLU A 88 16.26 0.12 -10.06
CA GLU A 88 16.19 0.99 -8.90
C GLU A 88 14.80 1.65 -8.85
N VAL A 89 14.08 1.44 -7.76
CA VAL A 89 12.74 2.00 -7.50
C VAL A 89 12.88 3.21 -6.59
N GLU A 90 12.10 4.26 -6.83
CA GLU A 90 12.10 5.48 -6.04
C GLU A 90 10.91 5.48 -5.07
N VAL A 91 11.14 5.90 -3.82
CA VAL A 91 10.07 6.16 -2.85
C VAL A 91 9.69 7.63 -2.95
N LEU A 92 8.54 7.92 -3.55
CA LEU A 92 8.09 9.28 -3.83
C LEU A 92 7.24 9.87 -2.69
N PHE A 93 6.47 9.02 -2.00
CA PHE A 93 5.58 9.42 -0.93
C PHE A 93 5.31 8.24 0.00
N VAL A 94 5.20 8.50 1.30
CA VAL A 94 4.83 7.51 2.33
C VAL A 94 3.79 8.11 3.27
N LEU A 95 2.61 7.52 3.32
CA LEU A 95 1.66 7.65 4.42
C LEU A 95 1.79 6.39 5.30
N LYS A 96 1.89 6.56 6.62
CA LYS A 96 2.22 5.46 7.53
C LYS A 96 0.99 4.74 8.09
N LYS A 97 -0.12 5.45 8.27
CA LYS A 97 -1.38 4.87 8.78
C LYS A 97 -2.59 5.47 8.06
N PRO A 98 -3.30 4.66 7.30
CA PRO A 98 -2.91 3.34 6.78
C PRO A 98 -1.63 3.46 5.97
N GLN A 99 -0.88 2.36 5.82
CA GLN A 99 0.33 2.45 5.01
C GLN A 99 -0.03 2.55 3.53
N VAL A 100 0.31 3.70 2.92
CA VAL A 100 0.18 3.96 1.48
C VAL A 100 1.50 4.54 0.98
N ILE A 101 2.07 3.94 -0.07
CA ILE A 101 3.36 4.32 -0.62
C ILE A 101 3.23 4.54 -2.13
N LEU A 102 3.66 5.71 -2.60
CA LEU A 102 3.82 5.97 -4.03
C LEU A 102 5.27 5.69 -4.43
N LEU A 103 5.43 4.84 -5.42
CA LEU A 103 6.72 4.39 -5.92
C LEU A 103 6.91 4.86 -7.36
N GLY A 104 8.08 5.41 -7.64
CA GLY A 104 8.52 5.80 -8.98
C GLY A 104 9.40 4.75 -9.63
N ASN A 105 9.44 4.76 -10.95
CA ASN A 105 10.32 3.88 -11.74
C ASN A 105 10.14 2.38 -11.44
N VAL A 106 8.91 1.94 -11.12
CA VAL A 106 8.61 0.53 -10.88
C VAL A 106 8.58 -0.26 -12.20
N LEU A 107 8.07 0.36 -13.27
CA LEU A 107 8.09 -0.20 -14.62
C LEU A 107 8.76 0.76 -15.59
N SER A 108 9.38 0.23 -16.65
CA SER A 108 9.80 1.06 -17.79
C SER A 108 8.60 1.39 -18.69
N ALA A 109 8.78 2.38 -19.57
CA ALA A 109 7.77 2.73 -20.56
C ALA A 109 7.45 1.54 -21.49
N GLU A 110 8.50 0.80 -21.89
CA GLU A 110 8.41 -0.37 -22.77
C GLU A 110 7.69 -1.53 -22.07
N GLU A 111 7.91 -1.74 -20.77
CA GLU A 111 7.19 -2.75 -19.99
C GLU A 111 5.71 -2.42 -19.89
N CYS A 112 5.37 -1.15 -19.66
CA CYS A 112 3.98 -0.69 -19.66
C CYS A 112 3.31 -0.96 -21.03
N ASP A 113 3.97 -0.58 -22.11
CA ASP A 113 3.45 -0.77 -23.46
C ASP A 113 3.31 -2.26 -23.82
N ALA A 114 4.28 -3.09 -23.43
CA ALA A 114 4.23 -4.54 -23.65
C ALA A 114 3.06 -5.22 -22.89
N ILE A 115 2.81 -4.83 -21.65
CA ILE A 115 1.66 -5.32 -20.85
C ILE A 115 0.34 -4.91 -21.50
N ILE A 116 0.21 -3.66 -21.94
CA ILE A 116 -0.99 -3.17 -22.62
C ILE A 116 -1.21 -3.93 -23.94
N ALA A 117 -0.16 -4.07 -24.74
CA ALA A 117 -0.22 -4.77 -26.03
C ALA A 117 -0.56 -6.25 -25.86
N HIS A 118 -0.02 -6.93 -24.83
CA HIS A 118 -0.32 -8.31 -24.52
C HIS A 118 -1.81 -8.55 -24.24
N CYS A 119 -2.48 -7.62 -23.56
CA CYS A 119 -3.92 -7.67 -23.34
C CYS A 119 -4.74 -7.40 -24.61
N GLY A 120 -4.29 -6.47 -25.43
CA GLY A 120 -4.89 -6.19 -26.75
C GLY A 120 -6.41 -6.06 -26.69
N ALA A 121 -7.12 -6.91 -27.46
CA ALA A 121 -8.59 -6.93 -27.55
C ALA A 121 -9.28 -7.77 -26.45
N ARG A 122 -8.56 -8.28 -25.44
CA ARG A 122 -9.14 -9.14 -24.38
C ARG A 122 -9.93 -8.37 -23.32
N TYR A 123 -9.96 -7.04 -23.37
CA TYR A 123 -10.76 -6.26 -22.44
C TYR A 123 -12.24 -6.54 -22.58
N ALA A 124 -12.89 -6.82 -21.46
CA ALA A 124 -14.34 -7.02 -21.36
C ALA A 124 -14.89 -6.16 -20.23
N ARG A 125 -16.19 -5.88 -20.25
CA ARG A 125 -16.87 -5.13 -19.21
C ARG A 125 -16.52 -5.68 -17.83
N SER A 126 -16.07 -4.83 -16.91
CA SER A 126 -15.68 -5.23 -15.56
C SER A 126 -16.88 -5.76 -14.77
N THR A 127 -16.61 -6.76 -13.93
CA THR A 127 -17.57 -7.34 -12.98
C THR A 127 -17.09 -7.17 -11.55
N VAL A 128 -18.00 -7.30 -10.59
CA VAL A 128 -17.73 -7.43 -9.17
C VAL A 128 -18.24 -8.76 -8.65
N ALA A 129 -17.73 -9.22 -7.51
CA ALA A 129 -18.28 -10.40 -6.85
C ALA A 129 -19.63 -10.04 -6.22
N ALA A 130 -20.67 -10.82 -6.52
CA ALA A 130 -21.97 -10.67 -5.89
C ALA A 130 -21.91 -11.03 -4.39
N GLU A 131 -22.58 -10.26 -3.53
CA GLU A 131 -22.56 -10.49 -2.09
C GLU A 131 -23.16 -11.84 -1.66
N ALA A 132 -24.13 -12.34 -2.43
CA ALA A 132 -24.86 -13.56 -2.09
C ALA A 132 -24.04 -14.85 -2.29
N ASP A 133 -23.34 -14.97 -3.42
CA ASP A 133 -22.68 -16.20 -3.84
C ASP A 133 -21.29 -16.02 -4.46
N GLY A 134 -20.82 -14.75 -4.60
CA GLY A 134 -19.55 -14.41 -5.22
C GLY A 134 -19.52 -14.54 -6.75
N ALA A 135 -20.67 -14.72 -7.39
CA ALA A 135 -20.75 -14.76 -8.86
C ALA A 135 -20.29 -13.43 -9.45
N SER A 136 -19.68 -13.47 -10.63
CA SER A 136 -19.25 -12.27 -11.34
C SER A 136 -20.46 -11.55 -11.95
N VAL A 137 -20.77 -10.35 -11.46
CA VAL A 137 -21.90 -9.53 -11.93
C VAL A 137 -21.43 -8.17 -12.41
N VAL A 138 -22.05 -7.65 -13.47
CA VAL A 138 -21.85 -6.25 -13.89
C VAL A 138 -22.50 -5.33 -12.86
N HIS A 139 -21.77 -4.30 -12.42
CA HIS A 139 -22.24 -3.36 -11.41
C HIS A 139 -22.06 -1.92 -11.91
N GLU A 140 -23.04 -1.06 -11.64
CA GLU A 140 -23.02 0.35 -12.07
C GLU A 140 -21.88 1.17 -11.43
N GLY A 141 -21.44 0.79 -10.24
CA GLY A 141 -20.32 1.44 -9.55
C GLY A 141 -18.95 1.14 -10.12
N ARG A 142 -18.85 0.21 -11.11
CA ARG A 142 -17.59 -0.15 -11.79
C ARG A 142 -17.82 -0.12 -13.29
N THR A 143 -17.47 1.00 -13.93
CA THR A 143 -17.77 1.22 -15.35
C THR A 143 -16.61 0.89 -16.29
N SER A 144 -15.46 0.48 -15.76
CA SER A 144 -14.25 0.08 -16.52
C SER A 144 -14.44 -1.18 -17.35
N GLU A 145 -13.46 -1.44 -18.22
CA GLU A 145 -13.20 -2.76 -18.83
C GLU A 145 -12.03 -3.42 -18.11
N MET A 146 -11.97 -4.76 -18.11
CA MET A 146 -10.88 -5.52 -17.49
C MET A 146 -10.38 -6.65 -18.37
N ALA A 147 -9.10 -7.02 -18.17
CA ALA A 147 -8.46 -8.19 -18.72
C ALA A 147 -7.56 -8.80 -17.64
N PHE A 148 -7.19 -10.07 -17.79
CA PHE A 148 -6.27 -10.75 -16.88
C PHE A 148 -5.05 -11.23 -17.63
N ILE A 149 -3.89 -11.21 -16.93
CA ILE A 149 -2.67 -11.91 -17.36
C ILE A 149 -2.38 -12.96 -16.28
N GLN A 150 -2.47 -14.23 -16.66
CA GLN A 150 -2.19 -15.33 -15.75
C GLN A 150 -0.69 -15.42 -15.46
N ARG A 151 -0.34 -16.05 -14.35
CA ARG A 151 1.06 -16.32 -14.03
C ARG A 151 1.67 -17.22 -15.11
N GLY A 152 2.86 -16.86 -15.60
CA GLY A 152 3.54 -17.61 -16.68
C GLY A 152 3.02 -17.32 -18.09
N GLU A 153 2.01 -16.47 -18.26
CA GLU A 153 1.40 -16.20 -19.56
C GLU A 153 2.26 -15.26 -20.44
N ALA A 154 3.03 -14.35 -19.83
CA ALA A 154 3.88 -13.40 -20.54
C ALA A 154 5.18 -13.18 -19.80
N GLU A 155 6.30 -13.21 -20.52
CA GLU A 155 7.64 -12.98 -19.93
C GLU A 155 7.76 -11.64 -19.22
N VAL A 156 7.18 -10.57 -19.80
CA VAL A 156 7.17 -9.24 -19.19
C VAL A 156 6.39 -9.24 -17.87
N ALA A 157 5.26 -9.95 -17.79
CA ALA A 157 4.47 -10.07 -16.57
C ALA A 157 5.23 -10.85 -15.49
N GLU A 158 5.92 -11.94 -15.84
CA GLU A 158 6.74 -12.70 -14.90
C GLU A 158 7.90 -11.87 -14.34
N ARG A 159 8.56 -11.06 -15.18
CA ARG A 159 9.63 -10.17 -14.73
C ARG A 159 9.10 -9.14 -13.74
N ILE A 160 7.96 -8.54 -14.03
CA ILE A 160 7.31 -7.58 -13.12
C ILE A 160 6.87 -8.29 -11.84
N ASP A 161 6.29 -9.48 -11.91
CA ASP A 161 5.90 -10.28 -10.73
C ASP A 161 7.08 -10.53 -9.79
N ARG A 162 8.23 -10.97 -10.32
CA ARG A 162 9.45 -11.18 -9.52
C ARG A 162 9.92 -9.87 -8.87
N ARG A 163 9.85 -8.76 -9.60
CA ARG A 163 10.19 -7.42 -9.09
C ARG A 163 9.29 -7.01 -7.93
N LEU A 164 7.97 -7.13 -8.08
CA LEU A 164 7.00 -6.76 -7.03
C LEU A 164 7.13 -7.67 -5.80
N ALA A 165 7.39 -8.96 -5.99
CA ALA A 165 7.63 -9.92 -4.91
C ALA A 165 8.89 -9.54 -4.11
N ALA A 166 9.99 -9.20 -4.80
CA ALA A 166 11.22 -8.74 -4.18
C ALA A 166 11.02 -7.41 -3.43
N LEU A 167 10.30 -6.46 -4.05
CA LEU A 167 10.02 -5.14 -3.49
C LEU A 167 9.18 -5.22 -2.22
N ALA A 168 8.17 -6.11 -2.19
CA ALA A 168 7.28 -6.31 -1.05
C ALA A 168 7.79 -7.36 -0.04
N HIS A 169 8.98 -7.95 -0.25
CA HIS A 169 9.50 -9.05 0.56
C HIS A 169 8.46 -10.16 0.76
N TRP A 170 7.74 -10.52 -0.31
CA TRP A 170 6.63 -11.47 -0.25
C TRP A 170 6.78 -12.58 -1.29
N ASN A 171 6.21 -13.76 -1.00
CA ASN A 171 6.26 -14.88 -1.93
C ASN A 171 5.38 -14.60 -3.16
N ILE A 172 5.95 -14.70 -4.35
CA ILE A 172 5.25 -14.52 -5.63
C ILE A 172 4.06 -15.47 -5.78
N GLU A 173 4.12 -16.67 -5.22
CA GLU A 173 3.03 -17.64 -5.26
C GLU A 173 1.82 -17.21 -4.42
N CYS A 174 2.03 -16.31 -3.46
CA CYS A 174 0.99 -15.69 -2.65
C CYS A 174 0.49 -14.40 -3.30
N SER A 175 0.22 -14.43 -4.62
CA SER A 175 -0.34 -13.28 -5.33
C SER A 175 -1.32 -13.70 -6.41
N GLU A 176 -2.33 -12.86 -6.65
CA GLU A 176 -3.30 -13.08 -7.73
C GLU A 176 -2.68 -12.79 -9.12
N PRO A 177 -3.26 -13.28 -10.22
CA PRO A 177 -2.93 -12.81 -11.56
C PRO A 177 -3.03 -11.29 -11.67
N PHE A 178 -2.33 -10.68 -12.64
CA PHE A 178 -2.55 -9.27 -12.92
C PHE A 178 -3.98 -9.06 -13.43
N GLN A 179 -4.69 -8.10 -12.81
CA GLN A 179 -5.95 -7.60 -13.34
C GLN A 179 -5.72 -6.23 -13.95
N LEU A 180 -5.77 -6.16 -15.27
CA LEU A 180 -5.74 -4.88 -15.96
C LEU A 180 -7.13 -4.25 -15.95
N GLN A 181 -7.16 -2.94 -15.81
CA GLN A 181 -8.39 -2.15 -15.87
C GLN A 181 -8.15 -0.96 -16.81
N LYS A 182 -9.07 -0.80 -17.75
CA LYS A 182 -9.09 0.32 -18.69
C LYS A 182 -10.30 1.17 -18.42
N TYR A 183 -10.09 2.49 -18.38
CA TYR A 183 -11.12 3.50 -18.16
C TYR A 183 -11.04 4.55 -19.28
N ASP A 184 -12.08 4.67 -20.05
CA ASP A 184 -12.28 5.74 -21.01
C ASP A 184 -13.00 6.94 -20.34
N PRO A 185 -13.14 8.10 -20.99
CA PRO A 185 -13.80 9.27 -20.41
C PRO A 185 -15.18 8.94 -19.80
N THR A 186 -15.47 9.53 -18.65
CA THR A 186 -16.62 9.31 -17.77
C THR A 186 -16.63 8.00 -16.96
N GLN A 187 -15.72 7.07 -17.26
CA GLN A 187 -15.63 5.81 -16.52
C GLN A 187 -14.90 5.99 -15.18
N GLU A 188 -15.40 5.24 -14.20
CA GLU A 188 -14.93 5.28 -12.82
C GLU A 188 -15.00 3.91 -12.16
N TYR A 189 -14.40 3.80 -10.99
CA TYR A 189 -14.69 2.73 -10.04
C TYR A 189 -14.96 3.38 -8.68
N ARG A 190 -16.21 3.30 -8.22
CA ARG A 190 -16.64 3.89 -6.94
C ARG A 190 -15.83 3.36 -5.77
N PRO A 191 -15.74 4.09 -4.65
CA PRO A 191 -14.99 3.67 -3.48
C PRO A 191 -15.39 2.26 -3.01
N HIS A 192 -14.39 1.41 -2.81
CA HIS A 192 -14.52 0.01 -2.42
C HIS A 192 -13.31 -0.40 -1.59
N TYR A 193 -13.36 -1.59 -1.04
CA TYR A 193 -12.24 -2.24 -0.36
C TYR A 193 -11.68 -3.36 -1.21
N ASP A 194 -10.36 -3.55 -1.16
CA ASP A 194 -9.71 -4.71 -1.77
C ASP A 194 -9.67 -5.92 -0.82
N TRP A 195 -9.72 -5.68 0.50
CA TRP A 195 -9.82 -6.78 1.45
C TRP A 195 -11.16 -7.50 1.33
N LEU A 196 -11.16 -8.78 1.66
CA LEU A 196 -12.31 -9.66 1.58
C LEU A 196 -13.00 -9.72 2.95
N ASP A 197 -14.29 -9.41 3.02
CA ASP A 197 -15.05 -9.52 4.27
C ASP A 197 -15.25 -11.00 4.64
N PRO A 198 -14.70 -11.48 5.77
CA PRO A 198 -14.88 -12.87 6.21
C PRO A 198 -16.34 -13.23 6.52
N ALA A 199 -17.17 -12.24 6.86
CA ALA A 199 -18.58 -12.44 7.15
C ALA A 199 -19.43 -12.58 5.87
N SER A 200 -18.94 -12.06 4.72
CA SER A 200 -19.66 -12.12 3.45
C SER A 200 -19.64 -13.53 2.84
N ALA A 201 -20.81 -14.04 2.52
CA ALA A 201 -20.96 -15.32 1.82
C ALA A 201 -20.27 -15.28 0.44
N GLY A 202 -20.38 -14.18 -0.29
CA GLY A 202 -19.77 -13.97 -1.59
C GLY A 202 -18.23 -13.96 -1.57
N HIS A 203 -17.62 -13.62 -0.44
CA HIS A 203 -16.17 -13.60 -0.34
C HIS A 203 -15.54 -14.93 0.09
N ARG A 204 -16.32 -15.89 0.60
CA ARG A 204 -15.79 -17.19 1.10
C ARG A 204 -15.01 -17.97 0.06
N ALA A 205 -15.52 -18.06 -1.17
CA ALA A 205 -14.83 -18.74 -2.26
C ALA A 205 -13.49 -18.05 -2.62
N HIS A 206 -13.45 -16.73 -2.55
CA HIS A 206 -12.23 -15.97 -2.78
C HIS A 206 -11.21 -16.14 -1.64
N LEU A 207 -11.67 -16.14 -0.38
CA LEU A 207 -10.83 -16.40 0.79
C LEU A 207 -10.24 -17.81 0.74
N ALA A 208 -11.00 -18.81 0.32
CA ALA A 208 -10.53 -20.21 0.21
C ALA A 208 -9.37 -20.39 -0.79
N ARG A 209 -9.16 -19.45 -1.74
CA ARG A 209 -8.14 -19.54 -2.78
C ARG A 209 -6.79 -18.94 -2.40
N GLY A 210 -6.60 -18.45 -1.19
CA GLY A 210 -5.31 -17.85 -0.78
C GLY A 210 -5.40 -16.96 0.44
N GLY A 211 -6.43 -17.11 1.26
CA GLY A 211 -6.66 -16.28 2.45
C GLY A 211 -7.02 -14.83 2.12
N GLN A 212 -6.68 -13.92 3.01
CA GLN A 212 -6.97 -12.49 2.87
C GLN A 212 -6.05 -11.80 1.84
N ARG A 213 -6.52 -10.72 1.23
CA ARG A 213 -5.70 -9.77 0.47
C ARG A 213 -5.02 -8.82 1.44
N LEU A 214 -3.70 -9.00 1.64
CA LEU A 214 -2.93 -8.24 2.61
C LEU A 214 -2.48 -6.89 2.09
N ALA A 215 -2.13 -6.82 0.81
CA ALA A 215 -1.67 -5.61 0.17
C ALA A 215 -2.05 -5.55 -1.31
N THR A 216 -2.07 -4.34 -1.85
CA THR A 216 -2.37 -4.07 -3.26
C THR A 216 -1.27 -3.23 -3.87
N PHE A 217 -0.82 -3.61 -5.08
CA PHE A 217 -0.14 -2.73 -6.02
C PHE A 217 -1.13 -2.28 -7.09
N VAL A 218 -1.19 -0.98 -7.35
CA VAL A 218 -1.83 -0.37 -8.51
C VAL A 218 -0.73 0.16 -9.41
N LEU A 219 -0.44 -0.53 -10.51
CA LEU A 219 0.58 -0.15 -11.48
C LEU A 219 -0.05 0.78 -12.50
N TYR A 220 0.49 1.99 -12.68
CA TYR A 220 0.02 2.94 -13.68
C TYR A 220 0.72 2.68 -15.01
N LEU A 221 -0.01 2.21 -16.02
CA LEU A 221 0.54 1.80 -17.31
C LEU A 221 0.56 2.91 -18.34
N CYS A 222 -0.16 4.02 -18.10
CA CYS A 222 -0.15 5.20 -18.95
C CYS A 222 -0.31 6.48 -18.13
N ASP A 223 0.07 7.61 -18.72
CA ASP A 223 -0.30 8.92 -18.22
C ASP A 223 -1.77 9.21 -18.58
N VAL A 224 -2.46 9.99 -17.76
CA VAL A 224 -3.84 10.42 -18.00
C VAL A 224 -3.85 11.93 -18.14
N ALA A 225 -4.50 12.44 -19.18
CA ALA A 225 -4.48 13.86 -19.47
C ALA A 225 -5.24 14.69 -18.43
N GLN A 226 -6.40 14.16 -17.92
CA GLN A 226 -7.18 14.84 -16.89
C GLN A 226 -8.08 13.86 -16.14
N GLY A 227 -8.15 13.99 -14.82
CA GLY A 227 -8.92 13.11 -13.93
C GLY A 227 -8.26 11.74 -13.74
N GLY A 228 -9.06 10.74 -13.43
CA GLY A 228 -8.62 9.34 -13.29
C GLY A 228 -7.71 9.07 -12.08
N GLY A 229 -7.68 9.95 -11.08
CA GLY A 229 -6.92 9.73 -9.85
C GLY A 229 -7.34 8.46 -9.12
N THR A 230 -6.44 7.91 -8.32
CA THR A 230 -6.77 6.91 -7.30
C THR A 230 -7.06 7.66 -6.00
N VAL A 231 -8.29 7.58 -5.53
CA VAL A 231 -8.77 8.36 -4.36
C VAL A 231 -8.91 7.48 -3.13
N PHE A 232 -8.57 8.04 -1.97
CA PHE A 232 -8.83 7.46 -0.65
C PHE A 232 -9.70 8.46 0.14
N PRO A 233 -11.04 8.34 0.07
CA PRO A 233 -11.94 9.33 0.65
C PRO A 233 -11.73 9.56 2.15
N ASN A 234 -11.47 8.49 2.91
CA ASN A 234 -11.26 8.57 4.36
C ASN A 234 -9.96 9.31 4.75
N LEU A 235 -9.04 9.48 3.79
CA LEU A 235 -7.74 10.12 4.00
C LEU A 235 -7.64 11.50 3.35
N GLY A 236 -8.63 11.89 2.53
CA GLY A 236 -8.52 13.09 1.70
C GLY A 236 -7.35 13.02 0.70
N LEU A 237 -6.92 11.82 0.32
CA LEU A 237 -5.77 11.59 -0.56
C LEU A 237 -6.24 11.24 -1.97
N GLU A 238 -5.63 11.89 -2.96
CA GLU A 238 -5.75 11.54 -4.38
C GLU A 238 -4.37 11.40 -5.02
N VAL A 239 -4.16 10.32 -5.75
CA VAL A 239 -2.90 10.03 -6.46
C VAL A 239 -3.17 9.96 -7.95
N PHE A 240 -2.54 10.85 -8.72
CA PHE A 240 -2.70 10.90 -10.17
C PHE A 240 -1.82 9.85 -10.86
N PRO A 241 -2.36 9.19 -11.91
CA PRO A 241 -1.61 8.23 -12.70
C PRO A 241 -0.36 8.85 -13.33
N LYS A 242 0.77 8.16 -13.18
CA LYS A 242 2.01 8.45 -13.89
C LYS A 242 2.59 7.15 -14.42
N LYS A 243 2.76 7.07 -15.75
CA LYS A 243 3.28 5.85 -16.41
C LYS A 243 4.57 5.36 -15.76
N GLY A 244 4.61 4.08 -15.42
CA GLY A 244 5.76 3.43 -14.77
C GLY A 244 5.79 3.53 -13.24
N ASN A 245 4.93 4.35 -12.64
CA ASN A 245 4.79 4.42 -11.17
C ASN A 245 3.86 3.32 -10.66
N ALA A 246 3.95 3.05 -9.36
CA ALA A 246 3.05 2.17 -8.65
C ALA A 246 2.58 2.80 -7.33
N LEU A 247 1.31 2.65 -7.03
CA LEU A 247 0.78 2.90 -5.71
C LEU A 247 0.68 1.55 -4.98
N TRP A 248 1.20 1.50 -3.76
CA TRP A 248 1.12 0.34 -2.89
C TRP A 248 0.44 0.70 -1.58
N PHE A 249 -0.42 -0.18 -1.08
CA PHE A 249 -1.05 0.00 0.22
C PHE A 249 -1.36 -1.35 0.89
N LEU A 250 -1.30 -1.35 2.22
CA LEU A 250 -1.78 -2.47 3.03
C LEU A 250 -3.31 -2.42 3.12
N ASN A 251 -3.95 -3.58 3.00
CA ASN A 251 -5.40 -3.76 3.14
C ASN A 251 -5.80 -4.13 4.57
N THR A 252 -4.83 -4.59 5.35
CA THR A 252 -5.05 -5.15 6.68
C THR A 252 -3.96 -4.68 7.64
N ASP A 253 -4.22 -4.83 8.93
CA ASP A 253 -3.21 -4.64 9.97
C ASP A 253 -2.29 -5.87 10.11
N GLN A 254 -1.37 -5.81 11.08
CA GLN A 254 -0.42 -6.89 11.41
C GLN A 254 -1.05 -8.18 11.94
N HIS A 255 -2.34 -8.21 12.19
CA HIS A 255 -3.13 -9.37 12.61
C HIS A 255 -4.07 -9.85 11.50
N HIS A 256 -3.87 -9.34 10.28
CA HIS A 256 -4.70 -9.57 9.09
C HIS A 256 -6.15 -9.11 9.24
N ALA A 257 -6.44 -8.23 10.21
CA ALA A 257 -7.75 -7.60 10.32
C ALA A 257 -7.92 -6.50 9.26
N PRO A 258 -9.06 -6.44 8.55
CA PRO A 258 -9.35 -5.43 7.55
C PRO A 258 -9.19 -4.00 8.07
N ASP A 259 -8.54 -3.12 7.31
CA ASP A 259 -8.38 -1.72 7.67
C ASP A 259 -9.43 -0.85 6.92
N PRO A 260 -10.42 -0.27 7.62
CA PRO A 260 -11.44 0.55 6.99
C PRO A 260 -10.92 1.89 6.45
N GLN A 261 -9.71 2.31 6.81
CA GLN A 261 -9.10 3.52 6.26
C GLN A 261 -8.66 3.34 4.80
N THR A 262 -8.58 2.08 4.32
CA THR A 262 -8.14 1.76 2.96
C THR A 262 -9.27 1.78 1.93
N LEU A 263 -10.42 2.37 2.27
CA LEU A 263 -11.47 2.67 1.29
C LEU A 263 -10.87 3.50 0.17
N HIS A 264 -10.94 3.00 -1.06
CA HIS A 264 -10.33 3.66 -2.22
C HIS A 264 -11.17 3.46 -3.48
N GLY A 265 -10.92 4.30 -4.50
CA GLY A 265 -11.63 4.22 -5.77
C GLY A 265 -10.82 4.82 -6.92
N GLY A 266 -11.32 4.65 -8.13
CA GLY A 266 -10.82 5.33 -9.31
C GLY A 266 -11.75 6.48 -9.69
N ALA A 267 -11.29 7.71 -9.51
CA ALA A 267 -12.03 8.90 -9.92
C ALA A 267 -12.35 8.87 -11.43
N PRO A 268 -13.42 9.54 -11.87
CA PRO A 268 -13.76 9.61 -13.28
C PRO A 268 -12.59 10.12 -14.14
N VAL A 269 -12.36 9.45 -15.26
CA VAL A 269 -11.47 9.98 -16.31
C VAL A 269 -12.21 11.13 -17.00
N VAL A 270 -11.58 12.31 -17.04
CA VAL A 270 -12.16 13.47 -17.73
C VAL A 270 -11.68 13.52 -19.18
N SER A 271 -10.39 13.26 -19.41
CA SER A 271 -9.79 13.27 -20.74
C SER A 271 -8.64 12.28 -20.83
N GLY A 272 -8.52 11.61 -21.95
CA GLY A 272 -7.56 10.54 -22.20
C GLY A 272 -8.12 9.17 -21.78
N THR A 273 -7.24 8.19 -21.68
CA THR A 273 -7.57 6.82 -21.23
C THR A 273 -6.68 6.47 -20.06
N LYS A 274 -7.24 5.92 -18.99
CA LYS A 274 -6.49 5.35 -17.85
C LYS A 274 -6.37 3.85 -18.01
N ILE A 275 -5.14 3.32 -17.92
CA ILE A 275 -4.90 1.88 -17.88
C ILE A 275 -4.01 1.58 -16.67
N ILE A 276 -4.48 0.69 -15.81
CA ILE A 276 -3.75 0.22 -14.64
C ILE A 276 -3.68 -1.31 -14.64
N ALA A 277 -2.74 -1.86 -13.88
CA ALA A 277 -2.72 -3.27 -13.53
C ALA A 277 -2.68 -3.41 -12.01
N ASN A 278 -3.68 -4.09 -11.46
CA ASN A 278 -3.72 -4.43 -10.04
C ASN A 278 -3.01 -5.75 -9.79
N LYS A 279 -2.26 -5.81 -8.69
CA LYS A 279 -1.64 -7.00 -8.15
C LYS A 279 -1.96 -7.12 -6.68
N TRP A 280 -2.74 -8.13 -6.30
CA TRP A 280 -3.08 -8.39 -4.91
C TRP A 280 -2.14 -9.42 -4.30
N LEU A 281 -1.55 -9.08 -3.17
CA LEU A 281 -0.76 -9.99 -2.36
C LEU A 281 -1.66 -10.69 -1.35
N ARG A 282 -1.62 -12.02 -1.37
CA ARG A 282 -2.49 -12.89 -0.58
C ARG A 282 -1.76 -13.40 0.66
N GLN A 283 -2.52 -13.74 1.67
CA GLN A 283 -2.03 -14.35 2.91
C GLN A 283 -1.35 -15.70 2.66
N GLU A 284 -1.89 -16.48 1.75
CA GLU A 284 -1.46 -17.84 1.45
C GLU A 284 -1.23 -18.02 -0.05
N ARG A 285 -0.71 -19.18 -0.44
CA ARG A 285 -0.54 -19.53 -1.85
C ARG A 285 -1.88 -19.43 -2.58
N TYR A 286 -1.89 -18.72 -3.70
CA TYR A 286 -3.07 -18.52 -4.51
C TYR A 286 -3.19 -19.62 -5.58
N GLY A 287 -4.30 -20.41 -5.52
CA GLY A 287 -4.56 -21.52 -6.43
C GLY A 287 -6.02 -21.77 -6.68
#